data_94893cd6ce99d945aa321a7aa41ac0c6
#
_entry.id   94893cd6ce99d945aa321a7aa41ac0c6
#
_cell.length_a   1.000
_cell.length_b   1.000
_cell.length_c   1.000
_cell.angle_alpha   90.00
_cell.angle_beta   90.00
_cell.angle_gamma   90.00
#
_symmetry.space_group_name_H-M   'P 1'
#
loop_
_entity.id
_entity.type
_entity.pdbx_description
1 polymer ?
#
loop_
_entity_poly.entity_id
_entity_poly.type
_entity_poly.pdbx_seq_one_letter_code
_entity_poly.pdbx_strand_id
1 'polypeptide(L)'
;MSGASEISSILEAKIAGSEAGADVAEVGRVLSVGDGIARVYGLDNVRYNEMVEFANGVKGMALNLEEDNVGVVLFGSDEGIREGDIVRRTDRIVSVPVGKELLGRVVDALGEPIDGLGKINATEYSNSEVKAPGIIERRSVHEPVQTGLKIVDALIPIGRGQRELIIGDRQTGKTAIILDTIINQKHINEQAKSEKEKMYCVYVAVGQKRSTVAQVVKTLKDHGAMDYTIVVAATASDPAPMQFIAPYSGCAMGEYFRDRGMHAVIFYDDLSKQATAYRQMSLLLRRPP
;
A
#
# COMPACT_ATOMS: atom_id res chain seq x y z
N MET A 1 49.69 -20.57 31.88
CA MET A 1 48.60 -21.48 31.39
C MET A 1 47.22 -21.00 31.86
N SER A 2 46.88 -19.72 31.74
CA SER A 2 45.59 -19.18 32.22
C SER A 2 44.70 -18.59 31.09
N GLY A 3 45.23 -18.32 29.93
CA GLY A 3 44.42 -17.66 28.87
C GLY A 3 43.48 -18.58 28.09
N ALA A 4 43.75 -19.87 27.98
CA ALA A 4 42.92 -20.79 27.21
C ALA A 4 41.65 -21.22 27.97
N SER A 5 41.66 -21.27 29.33
CA SER A 5 40.51 -21.61 30.13
C SER A 5 39.52 -20.43 30.26
N GLU A 6 40.02 -19.19 30.25
CA GLU A 6 39.14 -18.01 30.25
C GLU A 6 38.38 -17.81 28.93
N ILE A 7 39.04 -18.10 27.80
CA ILE A 7 38.41 -18.03 26.48
C ILE A 7 37.38 -19.13 26.33
N SER A 8 37.62 -20.34 26.87
CA SER A 8 36.67 -21.44 26.85
C SER A 8 35.43 -21.14 27.69
N SER A 9 35.60 -20.55 28.88
CA SER A 9 34.48 -20.16 29.75
C SER A 9 33.65 -18.99 29.18
N ILE A 10 34.27 -18.06 28.47
CA ILE A 10 33.56 -16.99 27.76
C ILE A 10 32.76 -17.53 26.56
N LEU A 11 33.33 -18.50 25.84
CA LEU A 11 32.63 -19.17 24.74
C LEU A 11 31.47 -20.03 25.24
N GLU A 12 31.66 -20.80 26.32
CA GLU A 12 30.60 -21.58 26.96
C GLU A 12 29.48 -20.71 27.51
N ALA A 13 29.80 -19.58 28.12
CA ALA A 13 28.80 -18.60 28.58
C ALA A 13 28.02 -17.95 27.43
N LYS A 14 28.67 -17.69 26.29
CA LYS A 14 28.00 -17.21 25.07
C LYS A 14 27.13 -18.26 24.41
N ILE A 15 27.55 -19.50 24.39
CA ILE A 15 26.77 -20.63 23.86
C ILE A 15 25.57 -20.93 24.77
N ALA A 16 25.74 -20.97 26.08
CA ALA A 16 24.65 -21.16 27.02
C ALA A 16 23.64 -20.01 27.06
N GLY A 17 24.09 -18.78 26.77
CA GLY A 17 23.21 -17.62 26.62
C GLY A 17 22.42 -17.62 25.29
N SER A 18 22.78 -18.43 24.30
CA SER A 18 22.07 -18.56 23.02
C SER A 18 20.98 -19.63 23.03
N GLU A 19 20.92 -20.49 24.06
CA GLU A 19 19.87 -21.51 24.20
C GLU A 19 18.62 -21.02 24.98
N ALA A 20 18.64 -19.83 25.55
CA ALA A 20 17.42 -19.21 26.03
C ALA A 20 16.66 -18.68 24.83
N GLY A 21 15.58 -19.37 24.40
CA GLY A 21 14.74 -19.03 23.26
C GLY A 21 14.14 -17.63 23.35
N ALA A 22 14.96 -16.65 23.07
CA ALA A 22 14.51 -15.36 22.59
C ALA A 22 14.29 -15.55 21.08
N ASP A 23 13.15 -15.16 20.58
CA ASP A 23 12.93 -14.85 19.16
C ASP A 23 14.04 -13.87 18.74
N VAL A 24 15.17 -14.40 18.29
CA VAL A 24 16.25 -13.58 17.74
C VAL A 24 15.76 -13.17 16.36
N ALA A 25 15.10 -12.02 16.31
CA ALA A 25 14.76 -11.40 15.03
C ALA A 25 16.03 -11.41 14.17
N GLU A 26 15.96 -12.06 13.02
CA GLU A 26 17.09 -12.14 12.10
C GLU A 26 17.53 -10.74 11.71
N VAL A 27 18.80 -10.46 11.87
CA VAL A 27 19.38 -9.13 11.77
C VAL A 27 20.34 -9.08 10.60
N GLY A 28 20.05 -8.22 9.65
CA GLY A 28 20.96 -7.91 8.53
C GLY A 28 21.76 -6.62 8.78
N ARG A 29 22.71 -6.37 7.88
CA ARG A 29 23.51 -5.14 7.84
C ARG A 29 23.45 -4.50 6.48
N VAL A 30 23.33 -3.19 6.45
CA VAL A 30 23.36 -2.39 5.22
C VAL A 30 24.77 -2.48 4.60
N LEU A 31 24.84 -2.95 3.35
CA LEU A 31 26.06 -2.95 2.54
C LEU A 31 26.24 -1.63 1.79
N SER A 32 25.14 -1.10 1.26
CA SER A 32 25.10 0.18 0.55
C SER A 32 23.67 0.72 0.57
N VAL A 33 23.54 2.04 0.52
CA VAL A 33 22.26 2.74 0.43
C VAL A 33 22.37 3.91 -0.52
N GLY A 34 21.32 4.17 -1.28
CA GLY A 34 21.21 5.30 -2.19
C GLY A 34 19.98 5.21 -3.08
N ASP A 35 19.48 6.35 -3.49
CA ASP A 35 18.29 6.48 -4.36
C ASP A 35 17.03 5.74 -3.85
N GLY A 36 16.87 5.66 -2.52
CA GLY A 36 15.74 4.98 -1.88
C GLY A 36 15.82 3.45 -1.90
N ILE A 37 17.01 2.88 -2.16
CA ILE A 37 17.27 1.44 -2.11
C ILE A 37 18.44 1.16 -1.17
N ALA A 38 18.30 0.13 -0.35
CA ALA A 38 19.38 -0.44 0.46
C ALA A 38 19.70 -1.86 0.01
N ARG A 39 20.96 -2.21 -0.02
CA ARG A 39 21.44 -3.59 -0.13
C ARG A 39 21.82 -4.06 1.27
N VAL A 40 21.26 -5.18 1.66
CA VAL A 40 21.39 -5.71 3.03
C VAL A 40 21.96 -7.12 2.97
N TYR A 41 22.93 -7.40 3.80
CA TYR A 41 23.53 -8.73 4.01
C TYR A 41 22.97 -9.38 5.28
N GLY A 42 22.84 -10.70 5.29
CA GLY A 42 22.50 -11.48 6.50
C GLY A 42 21.00 -11.56 6.81
N LEU A 43 20.14 -11.33 5.81
CA LEU A 43 18.70 -11.59 5.88
C LEU A 43 18.36 -12.87 5.07
N ASP A 44 18.96 -14.00 5.44
CA ASP A 44 18.96 -15.23 4.63
C ASP A 44 17.55 -15.85 4.50
N ASN A 45 16.68 -15.66 5.50
CA ASN A 45 15.33 -16.20 5.51
C ASN A 45 14.24 -15.18 5.17
N VAL A 46 14.62 -13.96 4.75
CA VAL A 46 13.62 -12.95 4.38
C VAL A 46 12.81 -13.39 3.16
N ARG A 47 11.52 -13.11 3.19
CA ARG A 47 10.61 -13.45 2.10
C ARG A 47 10.45 -12.27 1.14
N TYR A 48 10.12 -12.58 -0.10
CA TYR A 48 9.72 -11.57 -1.08
C TYR A 48 8.50 -10.77 -0.56
N ASN A 49 8.53 -9.46 -0.71
CA ASN A 49 7.54 -8.51 -0.16
C ASN A 49 7.48 -8.47 1.38
N GLU A 50 8.46 -9.03 2.09
CA GLU A 50 8.53 -8.90 3.53
C GLU A 50 8.97 -7.50 3.94
N MET A 51 8.30 -6.94 4.95
CA MET A 51 8.67 -5.67 5.54
C MET A 51 9.88 -5.85 6.45
N VAL A 52 10.83 -4.92 6.33
CA VAL A 52 12.01 -4.81 7.20
C VAL A 52 12.04 -3.43 7.84
N GLU A 53 12.70 -3.32 8.98
CA GLU A 53 12.84 -2.07 9.71
C GLU A 53 14.31 -1.74 9.94
N PHE A 54 14.70 -0.52 9.59
CA PHE A 54 16.04 0.03 9.79
C PHE A 54 16.18 0.61 11.20
N ALA A 55 17.42 0.74 11.68
CA ALA A 55 17.71 1.24 13.02
C ALA A 55 17.14 2.63 13.34
N ASN A 56 16.94 3.46 12.31
CA ASN A 56 16.33 4.79 12.40
C ASN A 56 14.78 4.77 12.34
N GLY A 57 14.15 3.58 12.31
CA GLY A 57 12.70 3.42 12.21
C GLY A 57 12.13 3.52 10.79
N VAL A 58 12.96 3.72 9.76
CA VAL A 58 12.51 3.66 8.37
C VAL A 58 12.11 2.24 8.03
N LYS A 59 10.95 2.08 7.42
CA LYS A 59 10.45 0.80 6.92
C LYS A 59 10.90 0.59 5.48
N GLY A 60 11.15 -0.65 5.11
CA GLY A 60 11.47 -1.04 3.74
C GLY A 60 10.80 -2.36 3.37
N MET A 61 10.86 -2.70 2.10
CA MET A 61 10.31 -3.95 1.56
C MET A 61 11.38 -4.71 0.79
N ALA A 62 11.57 -5.99 1.10
CA ALA A 62 12.48 -6.87 0.40
C ALA A 62 11.92 -7.25 -0.97
N LEU A 63 12.59 -6.82 -2.05
CA LEU A 63 12.13 -7.07 -3.42
C LEU A 63 13.09 -7.91 -4.25
N ASN A 64 14.39 -7.86 -3.96
CA ASN A 64 15.39 -8.63 -4.69
C ASN A 64 16.13 -9.55 -3.71
N LEU A 65 15.95 -10.84 -3.88
CA LEU A 65 16.59 -11.86 -3.07
C LEU A 65 17.73 -12.45 -3.90
N GLU A 66 18.95 -12.01 -3.63
CA GLU A 66 20.17 -12.51 -4.26
C GLU A 66 20.89 -13.46 -3.28
N GLU A 67 21.84 -14.24 -3.77
CA GLU A 67 22.56 -15.23 -2.97
C GLU A 67 23.33 -14.60 -1.80
N ASP A 68 23.92 -13.42 -2.03
CA ASP A 68 24.79 -12.75 -1.07
C ASP A 68 24.16 -11.51 -0.42
N ASN A 69 23.02 -11.03 -0.94
CA ASN A 69 22.40 -9.81 -0.44
C ASN A 69 20.91 -9.73 -0.78
N VAL A 70 20.23 -8.85 -0.07
CA VAL A 70 18.81 -8.54 -0.28
C VAL A 70 18.68 -7.09 -0.71
N GLY A 71 18.05 -6.86 -1.86
CA GLY A 71 17.65 -5.52 -2.30
C GLY A 71 16.34 -5.09 -1.63
N VAL A 72 16.44 -4.06 -0.82
CA VAL A 72 15.33 -3.50 -0.05
C VAL A 72 14.98 -2.11 -0.59
N VAL A 73 13.72 -1.87 -0.92
CA VAL A 73 13.22 -0.54 -1.26
C VAL A 73 12.72 0.17 0.00
N LEU A 74 13.01 1.45 0.13
CA LEU A 74 12.69 2.24 1.31
C LEU A 74 11.35 2.96 1.15
N PHE A 75 10.51 2.92 2.17
CA PHE A 75 9.25 3.67 2.21
C PHE A 75 9.39 5.10 2.78
N GLY A 76 10.61 5.51 3.08
CA GLY A 76 10.95 6.83 3.59
C GLY A 76 12.24 7.37 2.99
N SER A 77 12.75 8.46 3.57
CA SER A 77 14.05 9.02 3.21
C SER A 77 15.18 8.06 3.59
N ASP A 78 16.15 7.93 2.73
CA ASP A 78 17.42 7.23 2.99
C ASP A 78 18.41 8.07 3.84
N GLU A 79 18.06 9.35 4.10
CA GLU A 79 18.85 10.19 4.99
C GLU A 79 18.97 9.58 6.39
N GLY A 80 20.20 9.40 6.84
CA GLY A 80 20.48 8.83 8.16
C GLY A 80 20.64 7.31 8.18
N ILE A 81 20.46 6.62 7.06
CA ILE A 81 20.86 5.21 6.91
C ILE A 81 22.30 5.16 6.40
N ARG A 82 23.15 4.35 7.04
CA ARG A 82 24.57 4.22 6.71
C ARG A 82 24.96 2.77 6.49
N GLU A 83 26.06 2.58 5.78
CA GLU A 83 26.70 1.26 5.67
C GLU A 83 27.02 0.71 7.06
N GLY A 84 26.72 -0.55 7.28
CA GLY A 84 26.90 -1.24 8.56
C GLY A 84 25.69 -1.11 9.52
N ASP A 85 24.72 -0.26 9.24
CA ASP A 85 23.52 -0.13 10.07
C ASP A 85 22.73 -1.43 10.11
N ILE A 86 22.03 -1.61 11.23
CA ILE A 86 21.25 -2.81 11.50
C ILE A 86 19.90 -2.72 10.82
N VAL A 87 19.50 -3.81 10.17
CA VAL A 87 18.16 -4.00 9.59
C VAL A 87 17.55 -5.23 10.22
N ARG A 88 16.30 -5.14 10.67
CA ARG A 88 15.55 -6.23 11.32
C ARG A 88 14.42 -6.71 10.44
N ARG A 89 14.25 -8.01 10.38
CA ARG A 89 13.04 -8.60 9.82
C ARG A 89 11.84 -8.32 10.70
N THR A 90 10.69 -8.19 10.09
CA THR A 90 9.41 -8.07 10.80
C THR A 90 8.59 -9.36 10.74
N ASP A 91 9.01 -10.35 9.94
CA ASP A 91 8.26 -11.58 9.63
C ASP A 91 6.85 -11.32 9.06
N ARG A 92 6.59 -10.11 8.63
CA ARG A 92 5.30 -9.70 8.06
C ARG A 92 5.47 -9.25 6.62
N ILE A 93 4.66 -9.81 5.74
CA ILE A 93 4.47 -9.27 4.39
C ILE A 93 3.84 -7.89 4.52
N VAL A 94 4.18 -6.98 3.60
CA VAL A 94 3.62 -5.63 3.60
C VAL A 94 2.10 -5.70 3.65
N SER A 95 1.54 -5.19 4.73
CA SER A 95 0.11 -5.19 5.02
C SER A 95 -0.36 -3.79 5.38
N VAL A 96 -1.62 -3.51 5.10
CA VAL A 96 -2.26 -2.23 5.34
C VAL A 96 -3.48 -2.39 6.23
N PRO A 97 -3.81 -1.38 7.03
CA PRO A 97 -5.05 -1.39 7.78
C PRO A 97 -6.25 -1.42 6.85
N VAL A 98 -7.27 -2.16 7.22
CA VAL A 98 -8.52 -2.26 6.48
C VAL A 98 -9.68 -2.12 7.45
N GLY A 99 -10.81 -1.62 7.01
CA GLY A 99 -11.99 -1.47 7.86
C GLY A 99 -12.77 -0.20 7.62
N LYS A 100 -13.89 -0.09 8.29
CA LYS A 100 -14.74 1.10 8.25
C LYS A 100 -14.11 2.31 8.93
N GLU A 101 -13.13 2.09 9.79
CA GLU A 101 -12.36 3.11 10.51
C GLU A 101 -11.55 4.02 9.57
N LEU A 102 -11.32 3.56 8.33
CA LEU A 102 -10.66 4.33 7.29
C LEU A 102 -11.60 5.24 6.51
N LEU A 103 -12.91 5.08 6.63
CA LEU A 103 -13.89 5.94 5.94
C LEU A 103 -13.74 7.38 6.42
N GLY A 104 -13.76 8.31 5.49
CA GLY A 104 -13.54 9.73 5.77
C GLY A 104 -12.08 10.15 5.95
N ARG A 105 -11.14 9.20 5.90
CA ARG A 105 -9.73 9.45 6.16
C ARG A 105 -8.91 9.56 4.87
N VAL A 106 -7.81 10.30 5.00
CA VAL A 106 -6.77 10.37 3.96
C VAL A 106 -5.51 9.70 4.53
N VAL A 107 -5.08 8.66 3.87
CA VAL A 107 -3.94 7.84 4.30
C VAL A 107 -2.86 7.79 3.22
N ASP A 108 -1.65 7.45 3.62
CA ASP A 108 -0.56 7.13 2.70
C ASP A 108 -0.68 5.70 2.13
N ALA A 109 0.32 5.29 1.37
CA ALA A 109 0.34 3.96 0.76
C ALA A 109 0.51 2.80 1.77
N LEU A 110 0.93 3.06 2.99
CA LEU A 110 1.00 2.08 4.09
C LEU A 110 -0.23 2.13 5.00
N GLY A 111 -1.18 3.04 4.71
CA GLY A 111 -2.38 3.23 5.53
C GLY A 111 -2.18 4.13 6.75
N GLU A 112 -1.04 4.81 6.86
CA GLU A 112 -0.81 5.79 7.92
C GLU A 112 -1.58 7.09 7.60
N PRO A 113 -2.26 7.69 8.59
CA PRO A 113 -3.07 8.89 8.35
C PRO A 113 -2.20 10.12 8.07
N ILE A 114 -2.55 10.86 7.01
CA ILE A 114 -1.88 12.10 6.60
C ILE A 114 -2.81 13.31 6.62
N ASP A 115 -4.02 13.15 7.15
CA ASP A 115 -5.09 14.18 7.20
C ASP A 115 -5.05 15.06 8.46
N GLY A 116 -4.14 14.79 9.39
CA GLY A 116 -4.03 15.52 10.65
C GLY A 116 -5.11 15.19 11.69
N LEU A 117 -5.97 14.19 11.43
CA LEU A 117 -7.07 13.81 12.34
C LEU A 117 -6.66 12.77 13.40
N GLY A 118 -5.35 12.52 13.55
CA GLY A 118 -4.82 11.57 14.53
C GLY A 118 -4.82 10.12 14.03
N LYS A 119 -4.38 9.21 14.90
CA LYS A 119 -4.22 7.79 14.56
C LYS A 119 -5.55 7.12 14.23
N ILE A 120 -5.51 6.17 13.31
CA ILE A 120 -6.63 5.28 12.98
C ILE A 120 -6.51 4.04 13.88
N ASN A 121 -7.56 3.74 14.62
CA ASN A 121 -7.62 2.55 15.45
C ASN A 121 -8.12 1.35 14.64
N ALA A 122 -7.38 1.00 13.59
CA ALA A 122 -7.69 -0.17 12.78
C ALA A 122 -7.48 -1.46 13.58
N THR A 123 -8.45 -2.34 13.53
CA THR A 123 -8.42 -3.64 14.20
C THR A 123 -8.00 -4.77 13.27
N GLU A 124 -8.14 -4.57 11.95
CA GLU A 124 -7.86 -5.55 10.94
C GLU A 124 -6.80 -5.04 9.95
N TYR A 125 -5.98 -5.96 9.45
CA TYR A 125 -4.94 -5.71 8.46
C TYR A 125 -5.06 -6.74 7.33
N SER A 126 -4.80 -6.31 6.10
CA SER A 126 -4.75 -7.17 4.92
C SER A 126 -3.41 -6.99 4.20
N ASN A 127 -2.89 -8.08 3.64
CA ASN A 127 -1.71 -7.97 2.79
C ASN A 127 -2.02 -7.07 1.59
N SER A 128 -1.10 -6.19 1.24
CA SER A 128 -1.27 -5.28 0.11
C SER A 128 -1.30 -6.00 -1.23
N GLU A 129 -0.53 -7.08 -1.37
CA GLU A 129 -0.49 -7.88 -2.58
C GLU A 129 -1.06 -9.28 -2.32
N VAL A 130 -2.23 -9.56 -2.87
CA VAL A 130 -2.94 -10.83 -2.75
C VAL A 130 -3.26 -11.37 -4.14
N LYS A 131 -3.14 -12.67 -4.32
CA LYS A 131 -3.53 -13.34 -5.57
C LYS A 131 -5.04 -13.17 -5.80
N ALA A 132 -5.39 -12.65 -6.98
CA ALA A 132 -6.80 -12.48 -7.36
C ALA A 132 -7.53 -13.84 -7.44
N PRO A 133 -8.86 -13.86 -7.13
CA PRO A 133 -9.68 -15.05 -7.28
C PRO A 133 -9.66 -15.59 -8.71
N GLY A 134 -9.68 -16.92 -8.85
CA GLY A 134 -9.74 -17.61 -10.13
C GLY A 134 -11.08 -17.43 -10.85
N ILE A 135 -11.17 -17.93 -12.07
CA ILE A 135 -12.37 -17.79 -12.93
C ILE A 135 -13.59 -18.48 -12.28
N ILE A 136 -13.40 -19.63 -11.66
CA ILE A 136 -14.46 -20.46 -11.07
C ILE A 136 -15.14 -19.75 -9.89
N GLU A 137 -14.38 -18.97 -9.13
CA GLU A 137 -14.86 -18.25 -7.96
C GLU A 137 -15.58 -16.94 -8.31
N ARG A 138 -15.49 -16.50 -9.57
CA ARG A 138 -16.08 -15.24 -10.03
C ARG A 138 -17.50 -15.42 -10.49
N ARG A 139 -18.37 -14.52 -10.04
CA ARG A 139 -19.73 -14.39 -10.53
C ARG A 139 -19.78 -13.45 -11.74
N SER A 140 -20.64 -13.74 -12.71
CA SER A 140 -20.90 -12.83 -13.82
C SER A 140 -21.47 -11.50 -13.33
N VAL A 141 -21.04 -10.40 -13.97
CA VAL A 141 -21.56 -9.06 -13.69
C VAL A 141 -23.04 -9.01 -14.03
N HIS A 142 -23.87 -8.51 -13.10
CA HIS A 142 -25.34 -8.48 -13.23
C HIS A 142 -25.97 -7.23 -12.62
N GLU A 143 -25.20 -6.40 -11.93
CA GLU A 143 -25.67 -5.17 -11.29
C GLU A 143 -24.90 -3.96 -11.83
N PRO A 144 -25.54 -2.86 -12.26
CA PRO A 144 -24.85 -1.67 -12.75
C PRO A 144 -24.27 -0.83 -11.61
N VAL A 145 -23.18 -0.12 -11.91
CA VAL A 145 -22.70 1.02 -11.15
C VAL A 145 -23.37 2.27 -11.71
N GLN A 146 -24.08 2.99 -10.88
CA GLN A 146 -24.68 4.28 -11.27
C GLN A 146 -23.64 5.38 -11.14
N THR A 147 -23.07 5.80 -12.27
CA THR A 147 -22.03 6.84 -12.29
C THR A 147 -22.59 8.26 -12.14
N GLY A 148 -23.89 8.45 -12.44
CA GLY A 148 -24.53 9.75 -12.53
C GLY A 148 -24.28 10.47 -13.87
N LEU A 149 -23.44 9.88 -14.74
CA LEU A 149 -23.17 10.39 -16.08
C LEU A 149 -24.15 9.76 -17.07
N LYS A 150 -25.12 10.53 -17.54
CA LYS A 150 -26.21 10.05 -18.39
C LYS A 150 -25.73 9.24 -19.60
N ILE A 151 -24.65 9.65 -20.23
CA ILE A 151 -24.10 8.95 -21.41
C ILE A 151 -23.52 7.58 -21.05
N VAL A 152 -22.87 7.48 -19.89
CA VAL A 152 -22.32 6.21 -19.39
C VAL A 152 -23.46 5.29 -18.97
N ASP A 153 -24.32 5.76 -18.06
CA ASP A 153 -25.35 4.93 -17.46
C ASP A 153 -26.41 4.45 -18.44
N ALA A 154 -26.67 5.23 -19.52
CA ALA A 154 -27.67 4.88 -20.52
C ALA A 154 -27.13 4.10 -21.72
N LEU A 155 -25.89 4.35 -22.17
CA LEU A 155 -25.37 3.79 -23.42
C LEU A 155 -24.29 2.72 -23.21
N ILE A 156 -23.45 2.87 -22.20
CA ILE A 156 -22.33 1.96 -21.89
C ILE A 156 -22.24 1.72 -20.39
N PRO A 157 -23.26 1.14 -19.78
CA PRO A 157 -23.32 0.96 -18.32
C PRO A 157 -22.16 0.13 -17.82
N ILE A 158 -21.55 0.58 -16.71
CA ILE A 158 -20.50 -0.13 -16.03
C ILE A 158 -21.11 -1.05 -14.97
N GLY A 159 -20.65 -2.28 -14.90
CA GLY A 159 -21.16 -3.24 -13.93
C GLY A 159 -20.32 -3.34 -12.66
N ARG A 160 -20.95 -3.68 -11.55
CA ARG A 160 -20.26 -3.97 -10.28
C ARG A 160 -19.40 -5.23 -10.46
N GLY A 161 -18.09 -5.07 -10.23
CA GLY A 161 -17.09 -6.11 -10.51
C GLY A 161 -16.38 -5.99 -11.87
N GLN A 162 -16.81 -5.04 -12.71
CA GLN A 162 -16.13 -4.72 -13.96
C GLN A 162 -14.86 -3.91 -13.71
N ARG A 163 -13.91 -3.99 -14.65
CA ARG A 163 -12.76 -3.09 -14.76
C ARG A 163 -12.96 -2.21 -15.98
N GLU A 164 -12.83 -0.90 -15.78
CA GLU A 164 -13.04 0.09 -16.82
C GLU A 164 -11.82 1.01 -16.91
N LEU A 165 -11.42 1.35 -18.13
CA LEU A 165 -10.30 2.24 -18.39
C LEU A 165 -10.83 3.63 -18.79
N ILE A 166 -10.45 4.65 -18.04
CA ILE A 166 -10.66 6.06 -18.39
C ILE A 166 -9.37 6.57 -19.02
N ILE A 167 -9.32 6.70 -20.32
CA ILE A 167 -8.14 7.13 -21.07
C ILE A 167 -8.37 8.50 -21.73
N GLY A 168 -7.34 9.31 -21.77
CA GLY A 168 -7.34 10.62 -22.43
C GLY A 168 -6.12 11.45 -22.05
N ASP A 169 -5.91 12.53 -22.78
CA ASP A 169 -4.83 13.48 -22.53
C ASP A 169 -4.97 14.23 -21.18
N ARG A 170 -3.99 15.05 -20.86
CA ARG A 170 -4.06 15.89 -19.66
C ARG A 170 -5.24 16.86 -19.77
N GLN A 171 -5.95 17.08 -18.63
CA GLN A 171 -7.07 18.01 -18.52
C GLN A 171 -8.30 17.68 -19.38
N THR A 172 -8.47 16.43 -19.80
CA THR A 172 -9.65 15.96 -20.56
C THR A 172 -10.83 15.53 -19.68
N GLY A 173 -10.77 15.76 -18.37
CA GLY A 173 -11.88 15.49 -17.45
C GLY A 173 -11.85 14.10 -16.80
N LYS A 174 -10.76 13.33 -16.92
CA LYS A 174 -10.67 12.00 -16.28
C LYS A 174 -11.00 12.00 -14.79
N THR A 175 -10.36 12.89 -14.03
CA THR A 175 -10.62 13.05 -12.59
C THR A 175 -12.04 13.55 -12.31
N ALA A 176 -12.63 14.37 -13.19
CA ALA A 176 -14.02 14.82 -13.04
C ALA A 176 -15.01 13.65 -13.12
N ILE A 177 -14.83 12.73 -14.07
CA ILE A 177 -15.64 11.51 -14.18
C ILE A 177 -15.57 10.70 -12.88
N ILE A 178 -14.39 10.56 -12.29
CA ILE A 178 -14.19 9.86 -11.02
C ILE A 178 -14.95 10.56 -9.89
N LEU A 179 -14.75 11.87 -9.75
CA LEU A 179 -15.38 12.64 -8.68
C LEU A 179 -16.91 12.65 -8.80
N ASP A 180 -17.44 12.84 -10.00
CA ASP A 180 -18.88 12.80 -10.24
C ASP A 180 -19.45 11.42 -9.87
N THR A 181 -18.75 10.34 -10.23
CA THR A 181 -19.16 8.98 -9.86
C THR A 181 -19.17 8.76 -8.35
N ILE A 182 -18.12 9.24 -7.63
CA ILE A 182 -18.07 9.15 -6.17
C ILE A 182 -19.21 9.95 -5.54
N ILE A 183 -19.41 11.18 -5.96
CA ILE A 183 -20.43 12.09 -5.40
C ILE A 183 -21.85 11.50 -5.63
N ASN A 184 -22.08 10.90 -6.80
CA ASN A 184 -23.37 10.28 -7.12
C ASN A 184 -23.71 9.11 -6.19
N GLN A 185 -22.74 8.41 -5.61
CA GLN A 185 -23.01 7.32 -4.67
C GLN A 185 -23.72 7.79 -3.39
N LYS A 186 -23.63 9.06 -3.04
CA LYS A 186 -24.33 9.60 -1.86
C LYS A 186 -25.83 9.31 -1.90
N HIS A 187 -26.48 9.69 -2.98
CA HIS A 187 -27.92 9.46 -3.15
C HIS A 187 -28.30 7.99 -3.12
N ILE A 188 -27.46 7.12 -3.72
CA ILE A 188 -27.67 5.68 -3.74
C ILE A 188 -27.50 5.10 -2.34
N ASN A 189 -26.48 5.52 -1.61
CA ASN A 189 -26.23 5.08 -0.24
C ASN A 189 -27.30 5.53 0.76
N GLU A 190 -27.89 6.71 0.56
CA GLU A 190 -29.00 7.21 1.37
C GLU A 190 -30.28 6.38 1.17
N GLN A 191 -30.47 5.80 -0.02
CA GLN A 191 -31.62 4.94 -0.34
C GLN A 191 -31.38 3.46 0.01
N ALA A 192 -30.15 3.08 0.32
CA ALA A 192 -29.81 1.70 0.65
C ALA A 192 -30.51 1.24 1.93
N LYS A 193 -31.16 0.08 1.85
CA LYS A 193 -31.89 -0.53 2.98
C LYS A 193 -30.96 -1.27 3.94
N SER A 194 -29.77 -1.58 3.51
CA SER A 194 -28.75 -2.30 4.29
C SER A 194 -27.34 -1.87 3.92
N GLU A 195 -26.38 -2.14 4.80
CA GLU A 195 -24.96 -1.91 4.54
C GLU A 195 -24.45 -2.66 3.29
N LYS A 196 -25.08 -3.81 2.96
CA LYS A 196 -24.70 -4.62 1.79
C LYS A 196 -25.08 -3.97 0.46
N GLU A 197 -26.01 -3.05 0.46
CA GLU A 197 -26.45 -2.34 -0.74
C GLU A 197 -25.61 -1.07 -1.00
N LYS A 198 -24.93 -0.57 0.03
CA LYS A 198 -24.10 0.62 -0.06
C LYS A 198 -22.87 0.39 -0.93
N MET A 199 -22.48 1.44 -1.63
CA MET A 199 -21.23 1.51 -2.38
C MET A 199 -20.20 2.30 -1.59
N TYR A 200 -19.10 1.65 -1.25
CA TYR A 200 -17.93 2.31 -0.66
C TYR A 200 -16.94 2.67 -1.75
N CYS A 201 -16.29 3.81 -1.61
CA CYS A 201 -15.37 4.32 -2.61
C CYS A 201 -13.95 4.36 -2.06
N VAL A 202 -12.98 3.98 -2.89
CA VAL A 202 -11.56 4.16 -2.60
C VAL A 202 -10.95 4.99 -3.74
N TYR A 203 -10.45 6.17 -3.42
CA TYR A 203 -9.75 7.02 -4.37
C TYR A 203 -8.24 6.92 -4.12
N VAL A 204 -7.51 6.43 -5.10
CA VAL A 204 -6.06 6.24 -5.02
C VAL A 204 -5.36 7.25 -5.91
N ALA A 205 -4.74 8.25 -5.29
CA ALA A 205 -3.94 9.27 -5.97
C ALA A 205 -2.48 8.80 -6.06
N VAL A 206 -1.98 8.61 -7.27
CA VAL A 206 -0.61 8.16 -7.52
C VAL A 206 0.19 9.23 -8.26
N GLY A 207 1.29 9.69 -7.69
CA GLY A 207 2.20 10.64 -8.30
C GLY A 207 1.59 12.02 -8.60
N GLN A 208 0.48 12.36 -7.95
CA GLN A 208 -0.18 13.67 -8.08
C GLN A 208 0.47 14.72 -7.18
N LYS A 209 0.28 16.00 -7.50
CA LYS A 209 0.68 17.09 -6.62
C LYS A 209 -0.17 17.09 -5.34
N ARG A 210 0.42 17.38 -4.20
CA ARG A 210 -0.31 17.50 -2.91
C ARG A 210 -1.49 18.45 -2.98
N SER A 211 -1.33 19.57 -3.69
CA SER A 211 -2.43 20.55 -3.89
C SER A 211 -3.61 19.97 -4.66
N THR A 212 -3.36 19.11 -5.65
CA THR A 212 -4.42 18.43 -6.41
C THR A 212 -5.18 17.45 -5.52
N VAL A 213 -4.47 16.65 -4.74
CA VAL A 213 -5.08 15.71 -3.77
C VAL A 213 -5.91 16.47 -2.73
N ALA A 214 -5.38 17.58 -2.19
CA ALA A 214 -6.10 18.42 -1.25
C ALA A 214 -7.40 19.00 -1.85
N GLN A 215 -7.38 19.39 -3.12
CA GLN A 215 -8.57 19.86 -3.82
C GLN A 215 -9.60 18.76 -4.02
N VAL A 216 -9.18 17.56 -4.40
CA VAL A 216 -10.06 16.39 -4.49
C VAL A 216 -10.73 16.10 -3.14
N VAL A 217 -9.95 16.02 -2.07
CA VAL A 217 -10.47 15.79 -0.71
C VAL A 217 -11.47 16.89 -0.31
N LYS A 218 -11.13 18.16 -0.60
CA LYS A 218 -12.06 19.26 -0.34
C LYS A 218 -13.36 19.10 -1.10
N THR A 219 -13.31 18.82 -2.39
CA THR A 219 -14.50 18.61 -3.22
C THR A 219 -15.39 17.48 -2.69
N LEU A 220 -14.78 16.33 -2.33
CA LEU A 220 -15.52 15.20 -1.73
C LEU A 220 -16.15 15.60 -0.39
N LYS A 221 -15.46 16.37 0.43
CA LYS A 221 -15.93 16.85 1.73
C LYS A 221 -17.09 17.83 1.59
N ASP A 222 -16.97 18.78 0.68
CA ASP A 222 -18.01 19.80 0.42
C ASP A 222 -19.34 19.14 -0.05
N HIS A 223 -19.27 17.99 -0.72
CA HIS A 223 -20.43 17.22 -1.15
C HIS A 223 -20.87 16.11 -0.16
N GLY A 224 -20.19 15.96 0.98
CA GLY A 224 -20.47 14.90 1.98
C GLY A 224 -20.16 13.50 1.47
N ALA A 225 -19.25 13.37 0.50
CA ALA A 225 -18.87 12.09 -0.09
C ALA A 225 -17.73 11.39 0.69
N MET A 226 -17.10 12.07 1.63
CA MET A 226 -16.06 11.47 2.47
C MET A 226 -16.61 10.39 3.42
N ASP A 227 -17.86 10.45 3.83
CA ASP A 227 -18.45 9.52 4.79
C ASP A 227 -18.42 8.05 4.34
N TYR A 228 -18.31 7.82 3.03
CA TYR A 228 -18.21 6.48 2.42
C TYR A 228 -16.98 6.33 1.53
N THR A 229 -16.01 7.25 1.63
CA THR A 229 -14.81 7.26 0.78
C THR A 229 -13.54 7.18 1.62
N ILE A 230 -12.59 6.35 1.16
CA ILE A 230 -11.21 6.30 1.64
C ILE A 230 -10.34 6.96 0.57
N VAL A 231 -9.42 7.84 0.96
CA VAL A 231 -8.44 8.44 0.06
C VAL A 231 -7.05 7.90 0.40
N VAL A 232 -6.44 7.23 -0.55
CA VAL A 232 -5.04 6.76 -0.47
C VAL A 232 -4.19 7.67 -1.33
N ALA A 233 -3.18 8.31 -0.76
CA ALA A 233 -2.36 9.27 -1.49
C ALA A 233 -0.87 8.93 -1.40
N ALA A 234 -0.27 8.67 -2.56
CA ALA A 234 1.17 8.64 -2.77
C ALA A 234 1.51 9.75 -3.78
N THR A 235 1.94 10.88 -3.27
CA THR A 235 2.13 12.10 -4.07
C THR A 235 3.43 12.06 -4.88
N ALA A 236 3.62 13.03 -5.78
CA ALA A 236 4.85 13.11 -6.58
C ALA A 236 6.13 13.39 -5.76
N SER A 237 5.98 13.83 -4.51
CA SER A 237 7.09 14.04 -3.58
C SER A 237 7.42 12.81 -2.73
N ASP A 238 6.57 11.79 -2.77
CA ASP A 238 6.80 10.57 -2.01
C ASP A 238 7.71 9.61 -2.80
N PRO A 239 8.48 8.76 -2.12
CA PRO A 239 9.37 7.80 -2.77
C PRO A 239 8.66 6.90 -3.79
N ALA A 240 9.37 6.47 -4.83
CA ALA A 240 8.82 5.59 -5.86
C ALA A 240 8.18 4.30 -5.30
N PRO A 241 8.72 3.64 -4.26
CA PRO A 241 8.08 2.49 -3.63
C PRO A 241 6.69 2.79 -3.06
N MET A 242 6.48 3.97 -2.49
CA MET A 242 5.15 4.40 -2.00
C MET A 242 4.16 4.57 -3.15
N GLN A 243 4.59 5.19 -4.25
CA GLN A 243 3.76 5.34 -5.45
C GLN A 243 3.44 3.99 -6.11
N PHE A 244 4.37 3.03 -6.05
CA PHE A 244 4.17 1.69 -6.57
C PHE A 244 3.13 0.91 -5.77
N ILE A 245 3.22 0.93 -4.44
CA ILE A 245 2.38 0.09 -3.58
C ILE A 245 0.96 0.67 -3.38
N ALA A 246 0.76 1.98 -3.54
CA ALA A 246 -0.51 2.66 -3.27
C ALA A 246 -1.74 2.01 -3.96
N PRO A 247 -1.70 1.61 -5.24
CA PRO A 247 -2.82 0.91 -5.87
C PRO A 247 -3.15 -0.43 -5.23
N TYR A 248 -2.15 -1.18 -4.79
CA TYR A 248 -2.36 -2.46 -4.10
C TYR A 248 -2.98 -2.24 -2.72
N SER A 249 -2.51 -1.24 -1.99
CA SER A 249 -3.07 -0.83 -0.70
C SER A 249 -4.53 -0.41 -0.82
N GLY A 250 -4.84 0.44 -1.80
CA GLY A 250 -6.22 0.84 -2.08
C GLY A 250 -7.09 -0.35 -2.49
N CYS A 251 -6.53 -1.32 -3.23
CA CYS A 251 -7.21 -2.56 -3.57
C CYS A 251 -7.56 -3.37 -2.33
N ALA A 252 -6.60 -3.59 -1.44
CA ALA A 252 -6.81 -4.33 -0.19
C ALA A 252 -7.89 -3.67 0.70
N MET A 253 -7.92 -2.33 0.76
CA MET A 253 -8.96 -1.59 1.48
C MET A 253 -10.35 -1.77 0.85
N GLY A 254 -10.45 -1.80 -0.48
CA GLY A 254 -11.69 -2.06 -1.19
C GLY A 254 -12.15 -3.52 -1.07
N GLU A 255 -11.23 -4.46 -1.10
CA GLU A 255 -11.50 -5.90 -0.95
C GLU A 255 -12.09 -6.25 0.42
N TYR A 256 -11.74 -5.50 1.45
CA TYR A 256 -12.37 -5.63 2.77
C TYR A 256 -13.89 -5.57 2.71
N PHE A 257 -14.44 -4.62 1.96
CA PHE A 257 -15.89 -4.48 1.79
C PHE A 257 -16.47 -5.59 0.91
N ARG A 258 -15.80 -5.91 -0.20
CA ARG A 258 -16.19 -6.98 -1.12
C ARG A 258 -16.31 -8.32 -0.39
N ASP A 259 -15.32 -8.69 0.40
CA ASP A 259 -15.26 -9.98 1.08
C ASP A 259 -16.31 -10.14 2.18
N ARG A 260 -16.89 -9.03 2.61
CA ARG A 260 -18.04 -8.98 3.55
C ARG A 260 -19.40 -8.85 2.86
N GLY A 261 -19.42 -9.02 1.53
CA GLY A 261 -20.66 -8.95 0.73
C GLY A 261 -21.21 -7.54 0.58
N MET A 262 -20.36 -6.53 0.74
CA MET A 262 -20.67 -5.13 0.43
C MET A 262 -20.10 -4.76 -0.95
N HIS A 263 -20.42 -3.58 -1.46
CA HIS A 263 -19.89 -3.12 -2.73
C HIS A 263 -18.77 -2.08 -2.51
N ALA A 264 -17.74 -2.19 -3.33
CA ALA A 264 -16.66 -1.20 -3.37
C ALA A 264 -16.31 -0.85 -4.81
N VAL A 265 -16.03 0.41 -5.04
CA VAL A 265 -15.44 0.91 -6.28
C VAL A 265 -14.11 1.57 -5.96
N ILE A 266 -13.08 1.22 -6.74
CA ILE A 266 -11.73 1.73 -6.54
C ILE A 266 -11.34 2.52 -7.79
N PHE A 267 -10.84 3.72 -7.60
CA PHE A 267 -10.35 4.59 -8.66
C PHE A 267 -8.85 4.79 -8.52
N TYR A 268 -8.10 4.44 -9.54
CA TYR A 268 -6.65 4.64 -9.59
C TYR A 268 -6.34 5.85 -10.49
N ASP A 269 -5.90 6.94 -9.91
CA ASP A 269 -5.58 8.18 -10.63
C ASP A 269 -4.12 8.59 -10.37
N ASP A 270 -3.11 8.17 -11.18
CA ASP A 270 -3.26 7.31 -12.36
C ASP A 270 -2.23 6.16 -12.34
N LEU A 271 -2.52 5.09 -13.05
CA LEU A 271 -1.63 3.93 -13.17
C LEU A 271 -0.40 4.18 -14.06
N SER A 272 -0.39 5.23 -14.89
CA SER A 272 0.81 5.61 -15.65
C SER A 272 1.93 6.05 -14.73
N LYS A 273 1.59 6.72 -13.63
CA LYS A 273 2.55 7.12 -12.59
C LYS A 273 3.08 5.91 -11.83
N GLN A 274 2.21 4.96 -11.51
CA GLN A 274 2.63 3.69 -10.91
C GLN A 274 3.63 2.96 -11.81
N ALA A 275 3.35 2.83 -13.11
CA ALA A 275 4.25 2.19 -14.06
C ALA A 275 5.62 2.89 -14.13
N THR A 276 5.63 4.22 -14.04
CA THR A 276 6.88 5.00 -13.99
C THR A 276 7.66 4.70 -12.70
N ALA A 277 6.98 4.65 -11.56
CA ALA A 277 7.58 4.31 -10.26
C ALA A 277 8.14 2.88 -10.27
N TYR A 278 7.38 1.91 -10.80
CA TYR A 278 7.84 0.53 -10.94
C TYR A 278 9.10 0.42 -11.79
N ARG A 279 9.13 1.09 -12.96
CA ARG A 279 10.32 1.12 -13.82
C ARG A 279 11.53 1.72 -13.11
N GLN A 280 11.34 2.81 -12.36
CA GLN A 280 12.42 3.43 -11.58
C GLN A 280 12.99 2.45 -10.56
N MET A 281 12.14 1.78 -9.77
CA MET A 281 12.59 0.78 -8.80
C MET A 281 13.30 -0.40 -9.47
N SER A 282 12.77 -0.91 -10.59
CA SER A 282 13.34 -2.03 -11.31
C SER A 282 14.75 -1.71 -11.81
N LEU A 283 14.95 -0.52 -12.38
CA LEU A 283 16.26 -0.08 -12.86
C LEU A 283 17.27 0.05 -11.71
N LEU A 284 16.87 0.61 -10.58
CA LEU A 284 17.72 0.75 -9.39
C LEU A 284 18.08 -0.62 -8.78
N LEU A 285 17.14 -1.56 -8.78
CA LEU A 285 17.39 -2.95 -8.36
C LEU A 285 18.13 -3.79 -9.42
N ARG A 286 18.49 -3.21 -10.56
CA ARG A 286 19.12 -3.89 -11.71
C ARG A 286 18.27 -5.05 -12.26
N ARG A 287 16.97 -4.93 -12.18
CA ARG A 287 15.99 -5.87 -12.76
C ARG A 287 15.52 -5.33 -14.11
N PRO A 288 15.17 -6.18 -15.08
CA PRO A 288 14.46 -5.71 -16.27
C PRO A 288 13.13 -5.07 -15.87
N PRO A 289 12.79 -3.91 -16.44
CA PRO A 289 11.56 -3.20 -16.14
C PRO A 289 10.31 -3.90 -16.71
#